data_c68cf121bf8921e666e1e7e92fc48790
#
_entry.id   c68cf121bf8921e666e1e7e92fc48790
#
_cell.length_a   1.000
_cell.length_b   1.000
_cell.length_c   1.000
_cell.angle_alpha   90.00
_cell.angle_beta   90.00
_cell.angle_gamma   90.00
#
_symmetry.space_group_name_H-M   'P 1'
#
loop_
_entity.id
_entity.type
_entity.pdbx_description
1 polymer ?
#
loop_
_entity_poly.entity_id
_entity_poly.type
_entity_poly.pdbx_seq_one_letter_code
_entity_poly.pdbx_strand_id
1 'polypeptide(L)'
;ELTPENIRLSFDGNLWIIKKRHKTSVTSNIRLLDIPKSILQKYDGKFPNGKLLPVISNQKMNDYLKEIATVCGINKKITFHVARHSFATLSISYGVPIESVSKMLGHTNIRTTQIYAKIIDTKLSEDMDIFANKLNNRKI
;
A
#
# COMPACT_ATOMS: atom_id res chain seq x y z
N GLU A 1 -9.98 12.22 -0.68
CA GLU A 1 -9.21 13.36 -0.17
C GLU A 1 -8.57 12.98 1.17
N LEU A 2 -7.33 13.36 1.39
CA LEU A 2 -6.58 13.16 2.64
C LEU A 2 -6.45 14.52 3.33
N THR A 3 -6.78 14.55 4.63
CA THR A 3 -6.70 15.74 5.48
C THR A 3 -5.81 15.45 6.69
N PRO A 4 -5.30 16.47 7.42
CA PRO A 4 -4.50 16.28 8.62
C PRO A 4 -5.19 15.41 9.68
N GLU A 5 -6.49 15.48 9.81
CA GLU A 5 -7.29 14.67 10.75
C GLU A 5 -7.20 13.16 10.49
N ASN A 6 -6.83 12.79 9.26
CA ASN A 6 -6.63 11.38 8.90
C ASN A 6 -5.26 10.85 9.33
N ILE A 7 -4.34 11.71 9.76
CA ILE A 7 -3.01 11.32 10.23
C ILE A 7 -3.00 11.39 11.75
N ARG A 8 -2.73 10.27 12.39
CA ARG A 8 -2.76 10.15 13.85
C ARG A 8 -1.55 9.39 14.37
N LEU A 9 -1.04 9.84 15.50
CA LEU A 9 -0.08 9.06 16.27
C LEU A 9 -0.80 7.85 16.86
N SER A 10 -0.23 6.67 16.71
CA SER A 10 -0.82 5.42 17.20
C SER A 10 -0.03 4.82 18.36
N PHE A 11 -0.53 3.70 18.91
CA PHE A 11 0.01 3.01 20.08
C PHE A 11 1.48 2.60 19.95
N ASP A 12 1.97 2.45 18.72
CA ASP A 12 3.36 2.08 18.39
C ASP A 12 4.31 3.28 18.26
N GLY A 13 3.85 4.49 18.62
CA GLY A 13 4.61 5.73 18.46
C GLY A 13 4.82 6.20 17.03
N ASN A 14 4.17 5.57 16.05
CA ASN A 14 4.26 5.93 14.64
C ASN A 14 3.02 6.68 14.15
N LEU A 15 3.19 7.42 13.06
CA LEU A 15 2.08 8.06 12.37
C LEU A 15 1.35 7.04 11.49
N TRP A 16 0.04 7.08 11.54
CA TRP A 16 -0.85 6.23 10.76
C TRP A 16 -1.88 7.07 10.00
N ILE A 17 -2.17 6.65 8.77
CA ILE A 17 -3.32 7.13 8.01
C ILE A 17 -4.51 6.27 8.40
N ILE A 18 -5.51 6.89 9.02
CA ILE A 18 -6.76 6.23 9.44
C ILE A 18 -7.90 6.89 8.67
N LYS A 19 -8.44 6.16 7.70
CA LYS A 19 -9.48 6.72 6.84
C LYS A 19 -10.57 5.71 6.51
N LYS A 20 -11.81 6.13 6.72
CA LYS A 20 -12.99 5.37 6.30
C LYS A 20 -13.18 5.51 4.78
N ARG A 21 -13.31 4.38 4.09
CA ARG A 21 -13.53 4.36 2.64
C ARG A 21 -14.99 4.67 2.32
N HIS A 22 -15.23 5.55 1.37
CA HIS A 22 -16.59 5.93 0.94
C HIS A 22 -17.39 4.73 0.38
N LYS A 23 -16.75 3.88 -0.43
CA LYS A 23 -17.45 2.77 -1.11
C LYS A 23 -17.81 1.58 -0.23
N THR A 24 -17.06 1.33 0.83
CA THR A 24 -17.19 0.08 1.62
C THR A 24 -17.42 0.33 3.09
N SER A 25 -17.41 1.59 3.53
CA SER A 25 -17.46 2.01 4.94
C SER A 25 -16.39 1.35 5.84
N VAL A 26 -15.47 0.60 5.28
CA VAL A 26 -14.35 -0.03 5.99
C VAL A 26 -13.27 1.01 6.27
N THR A 27 -12.75 0.99 7.48
CA THR A 27 -11.61 1.83 7.85
C THR A 27 -10.32 1.19 7.35
N SER A 28 -9.54 1.95 6.59
CA SER A 28 -8.16 1.58 6.22
C SER A 28 -7.21 2.20 7.24
N ASN A 29 -6.38 1.36 7.84
CA ASN A 29 -5.33 1.75 8.77
C ASN A 29 -3.98 1.44 8.11
N ILE A 30 -3.24 2.48 7.77
CA ILE A 30 -1.99 2.35 7.00
C ILE A 30 -0.91 3.11 7.75
N ARG A 31 0.14 2.40 8.18
CA ARG A 31 1.31 3.04 8.79
C ARG A 31 1.99 3.96 7.77
N LEU A 32 2.28 5.17 8.20
CA LEU A 32 2.95 6.16 7.36
C LEU A 32 4.46 5.90 7.38
N LEU A 33 4.96 5.34 6.29
CA LEU A 33 6.39 5.09 6.09
C LEU A 33 7.12 6.39 5.71
N ASP A 34 8.46 6.37 5.70
CA ASP A 34 9.27 7.58 5.50
C ASP A 34 9.07 8.22 4.12
N ILE A 35 8.97 7.41 3.05
CA ILE A 35 8.74 7.94 1.70
C ILE A 35 7.39 8.67 1.59
N PRO A 36 6.24 8.08 1.94
CA PRO A 36 4.98 8.81 2.00
C PRO A 36 5.02 10.05 2.92
N LYS A 37 5.74 9.96 4.05
CA LYS A 37 5.90 11.08 4.98
C LYS A 37 6.64 12.26 4.32
N SER A 38 7.74 11.99 3.61
CA SER A 38 8.48 13.04 2.89
C SER A 38 7.65 13.68 1.77
N ILE A 39 6.80 12.89 1.10
CA ILE A 39 5.86 13.41 0.11
C ILE A 39 4.85 14.35 0.76
N LEU A 40 4.25 13.97 1.89
CA LEU A 40 3.31 14.85 2.60
C LEU A 40 3.98 16.14 3.05
N GLN A 41 5.21 16.09 3.59
CA GLN A 41 5.99 17.27 3.97
C GLN A 41 6.28 18.19 2.79
N LYS A 42 6.60 17.65 1.62
CA LYS A 42 6.82 18.42 0.38
C LYS A 42 5.59 19.26 -0.01
N TYR A 43 4.40 18.78 0.30
CA TYR A 43 3.13 19.42 -0.07
C TYR A 43 2.46 20.15 1.09
N ASP A 44 3.07 20.18 2.26
CA ASP A 44 2.50 20.84 3.44
C ASP A 44 2.21 22.31 3.17
N GLY A 45 1.03 22.74 3.57
CA GLY A 45 0.54 24.12 3.39
C GLY A 45 0.30 24.58 1.95
N LYS A 46 0.51 23.72 0.92
CA LYS A 46 0.41 24.11 -0.50
C LYS A 46 -1.01 24.06 -1.07
N PHE A 47 -1.96 23.46 -0.38
CA PHE A 47 -3.32 23.31 -0.90
C PHE A 47 -4.35 23.99 0.00
N PRO A 48 -5.34 24.67 -0.61
CA PRO A 48 -6.45 25.26 0.13
C PRO A 48 -7.30 24.17 0.81
N ASN A 49 -8.11 24.56 1.77
CA ASN A 49 -9.08 23.71 2.46
C ASN A 49 -8.47 22.54 3.25
N GLY A 50 -7.22 22.66 3.75
CA GLY A 50 -6.59 21.67 4.59
C GLY A 50 -6.31 20.32 3.89
N LYS A 51 -6.25 20.30 2.57
CA LYS A 51 -5.87 19.10 1.83
C LYS A 51 -4.36 18.86 1.93
N LEU A 52 -3.96 17.62 2.16
CA LEU A 52 -2.55 17.26 2.24
C LEU A 52 -1.90 16.99 0.87
N LEU A 53 -2.69 16.64 -0.13
CA LEU A 53 -2.23 16.28 -1.47
C LEU A 53 -3.16 16.88 -2.53
N PRO A 54 -2.67 17.12 -3.77
CA PRO A 54 -3.52 17.52 -4.87
C PRO A 54 -4.55 16.43 -5.17
N VAL A 55 -5.81 16.83 -5.36
CA VAL A 55 -6.89 15.92 -5.73
C VAL A 55 -7.28 16.20 -7.17
N ILE A 56 -6.93 15.29 -8.05
CA ILE A 56 -7.33 15.30 -9.45
C ILE A 56 -8.25 14.11 -9.73
N SER A 57 -9.01 14.16 -10.83
CA SER A 57 -9.86 13.04 -11.23
C SER A 57 -9.04 11.79 -11.57
N ASN A 58 -9.62 10.61 -11.38
CA ASN A 58 -8.95 9.35 -11.75
C ASN A 58 -8.58 9.30 -13.23
N GLN A 59 -9.39 9.89 -14.10
CA GLN A 59 -9.09 9.97 -15.52
C GLN A 59 -7.82 10.78 -15.75
N LYS A 60 -7.76 12.01 -15.25
CA LYS A 60 -6.60 12.90 -15.40
C LYS A 60 -5.33 12.29 -14.78
N MET A 61 -5.46 11.58 -13.66
CA MET A 61 -4.34 10.84 -13.05
C MET A 61 -3.82 9.76 -14.01
N ASN A 62 -4.71 8.98 -14.63
CA ASN A 62 -4.31 7.94 -15.58
C ASN A 62 -3.70 8.51 -16.86
N ASP A 63 -4.15 9.67 -17.32
CA ASP A 63 -3.58 10.37 -18.47
C ASP A 63 -2.12 10.78 -18.18
N TYR A 64 -1.86 11.38 -17.03
CA TYR A 64 -0.49 11.72 -16.60
C TYR A 64 0.39 10.48 -16.42
N LEU A 65 -0.14 9.39 -15.86
CA LEU A 65 0.61 8.14 -15.75
C LEU A 65 0.97 7.56 -17.11
N LYS A 66 0.10 7.70 -18.09
CA LYS A 66 0.39 7.30 -19.48
C LYS A 66 1.51 8.15 -20.10
N GLU A 67 1.48 9.48 -19.89
CA GLU A 67 2.54 10.37 -20.36
C GLU A 67 3.89 10.00 -19.72
N ILE A 68 3.92 9.81 -18.39
CA ILE A 68 5.13 9.38 -17.69
C ILE A 68 5.65 8.05 -18.22
N ALA A 69 4.76 7.06 -18.43
CA ALA A 69 5.16 5.77 -18.99
C ALA A 69 5.81 5.93 -20.37
N THR A 70 5.24 6.79 -21.23
CA THR A 70 5.79 7.08 -22.56
C THR A 70 7.19 7.71 -22.46
N VAL A 71 7.35 8.72 -21.64
CA VAL A 71 8.65 9.41 -21.44
C VAL A 71 9.71 8.46 -20.87
N CYS A 72 9.30 7.54 -19.98
CA CYS A 72 10.20 6.55 -19.38
C CYS A 72 10.43 5.30 -20.24
N GLY A 73 9.86 5.21 -21.43
CA GLY A 73 9.98 4.02 -22.29
C GLY A 73 9.31 2.76 -21.73
N ILE A 74 8.30 2.92 -20.85
CA ILE A 74 7.61 1.81 -20.23
C ILE A 74 6.47 1.34 -21.11
N ASN A 75 6.64 0.18 -21.76
CA ASN A 75 5.66 -0.42 -22.68
C ASN A 75 4.52 -1.19 -21.96
N LYS A 76 4.14 -0.77 -20.76
CA LYS A 76 3.04 -1.37 -19.99
C LYS A 76 1.97 -0.32 -19.73
N LYS A 77 0.70 -0.75 -19.76
CA LYS A 77 -0.41 0.12 -19.36
C LYS A 77 -0.35 0.39 -17.87
N ILE A 78 0.13 1.56 -17.49
CA ILE A 78 0.15 2.02 -16.09
C ILE A 78 -1.12 2.78 -15.78
N THR A 79 -1.78 2.42 -14.69
CA THR A 79 -2.98 3.10 -14.18
C THR A 79 -2.88 3.26 -12.67
N PHE A 80 -3.67 4.16 -12.10
CA PHE A 80 -3.77 4.31 -10.65
C PHE A 80 -4.14 2.98 -9.94
N HIS A 81 -4.93 2.13 -10.62
CA HIS A 81 -5.29 0.82 -10.08
C HIS A 81 -4.09 -0.16 -10.06
N VAL A 82 -3.21 -0.07 -11.05
CA VAL A 82 -1.96 -0.87 -11.10
C VAL A 82 -1.06 -0.55 -9.90
N ALA A 83 -0.97 0.72 -9.48
CA ALA A 83 -0.20 1.08 -8.29
C ALA A 83 -0.69 0.34 -7.02
N ARG A 84 -2.02 0.20 -6.89
CA ARG A 84 -2.62 -0.56 -5.79
C ARG A 84 -2.29 -2.06 -5.87
N HIS A 85 -2.34 -2.64 -7.06
CA HIS A 85 -1.93 -4.03 -7.29
C HIS A 85 -0.44 -4.23 -6.99
N SER A 86 0.41 -3.33 -7.47
CA SER A 86 1.87 -3.39 -7.21
C SER A 86 2.18 -3.29 -5.72
N PHE A 87 1.50 -2.41 -4.99
CA PHE A 87 1.64 -2.31 -3.54
C PHE A 87 1.30 -3.64 -2.85
N ALA A 88 0.16 -4.25 -3.20
CA ALA A 88 -0.26 -5.52 -2.63
C ALA A 88 0.74 -6.64 -2.91
N THR A 89 1.12 -6.78 -4.18
CA THR A 89 2.08 -7.77 -4.65
C THR A 89 3.43 -7.63 -3.94
N LEU A 90 3.97 -6.41 -3.93
CA LEU A 90 5.26 -6.10 -3.31
C LEU A 90 5.22 -6.36 -1.79
N SER A 91 4.16 -5.93 -1.11
CA SER A 91 4.02 -6.16 0.33
C SER A 91 4.04 -7.64 0.67
N ILE A 92 3.32 -8.48 -0.09
CA ILE A 92 3.28 -9.93 0.11
C ILE A 92 4.65 -10.55 -0.20
N SER A 93 5.33 -10.13 -1.26
CA SER A 93 6.66 -10.63 -1.60
C SER A 93 7.72 -10.31 -0.53
N TYR A 94 7.55 -9.21 0.20
CA TYR A 94 8.38 -8.87 1.36
C TYR A 94 7.90 -9.45 2.69
N GLY A 95 6.99 -10.39 2.67
CA GLY A 95 6.59 -11.10 3.88
C GLY A 95 5.47 -10.47 4.68
N VAL A 96 4.82 -9.42 4.19
CA VAL A 96 3.65 -8.88 4.90
C VAL A 96 2.50 -9.88 4.78
N PRO A 97 1.90 -10.34 5.90
CA PRO A 97 0.78 -11.26 5.88
C PRO A 97 -0.38 -10.73 5.04
N ILE A 98 -1.03 -11.62 4.29
CA ILE A 98 -2.13 -11.26 3.36
C ILE A 98 -3.30 -10.59 4.09
N GLU A 99 -3.55 -10.95 5.34
CA GLU A 99 -4.56 -10.34 6.22
C GLU A 99 -4.24 -8.86 6.48
N SER A 100 -2.97 -8.56 6.74
CA SER A 100 -2.50 -7.18 6.95
C SER A 100 -2.62 -6.36 5.67
N VAL A 101 -2.23 -6.93 4.52
CA VAL A 101 -2.40 -6.30 3.21
C VAL A 101 -3.88 -6.04 2.92
N SER A 102 -4.75 -7.01 3.20
CA SER A 102 -6.20 -6.88 3.02
C SER A 102 -6.77 -5.71 3.84
N LYS A 103 -6.36 -5.58 5.10
CA LYS A 103 -6.75 -4.46 5.98
C LYS A 103 -6.23 -3.11 5.46
N MET A 104 -4.96 -3.02 5.07
CA MET A 104 -4.39 -1.80 4.49
C MET A 104 -5.11 -1.38 3.22
N LEU A 105 -5.48 -2.33 2.38
CA LEU A 105 -6.26 -2.10 1.17
C LEU A 105 -7.74 -1.78 1.48
N GLY A 106 -8.23 -2.01 2.69
CA GLY A 106 -9.62 -1.82 3.08
C GLY A 106 -10.56 -2.74 2.30
N HIS A 107 -10.17 -4.00 2.11
CA HIS A 107 -11.05 -5.02 1.56
C HIS A 107 -12.00 -5.54 2.65
N THR A 108 -13.27 -5.70 2.31
CA THR A 108 -14.28 -6.31 3.19
C THR A 108 -14.15 -7.82 3.24
N ASN A 109 -13.61 -8.42 2.18
CA ASN A 109 -13.41 -9.85 2.06
C ASN A 109 -11.97 -10.14 1.62
N ILE A 110 -11.29 -10.99 2.38
CA ILE A 110 -9.90 -11.38 2.10
C ILE A 110 -9.74 -12.07 0.74
N ARG A 111 -10.78 -12.72 0.23
CA ARG A 111 -10.78 -13.33 -1.12
C ARG A 111 -10.40 -12.33 -2.21
N THR A 112 -10.75 -11.04 -2.04
CA THR A 112 -10.32 -9.98 -2.96
C THR A 112 -8.81 -9.78 -2.96
N THR A 113 -8.13 -10.13 -1.87
CA THR A 113 -6.66 -10.05 -1.75
C THR A 113 -6.00 -11.33 -2.22
N GLN A 114 -6.70 -12.46 -2.18
CA GLN A 114 -6.20 -13.77 -2.60
C GLN A 114 -5.86 -13.87 -4.10
N ILE A 115 -6.33 -12.92 -4.93
CA ILE A 115 -5.89 -12.81 -6.33
C ILE A 115 -4.35 -12.63 -6.45
N TYR A 116 -3.71 -12.15 -5.39
CA TYR A 116 -2.25 -12.02 -5.29
C TYR A 116 -1.56 -13.29 -4.79
N ALA A 117 -2.34 -14.34 -4.49
CA ALA A 117 -1.85 -15.59 -3.89
C ALA A 117 -0.87 -16.37 -4.78
N LYS A 118 -0.88 -16.13 -6.11
CA LYS A 118 0.10 -16.73 -7.04
C LYS A 118 1.57 -16.39 -6.68
N ILE A 119 1.77 -15.36 -5.86
CA ILE A 119 3.10 -14.98 -5.35
C ILE A 119 3.47 -15.82 -4.11
N ILE A 120 2.46 -16.43 -3.47
CA ILE A 120 2.60 -17.19 -2.24
C ILE A 120 3.35 -18.52 -2.47
N ASP A 121 3.23 -19.14 -3.65
CA ASP A 121 3.85 -20.45 -3.89
C ASP A 121 5.38 -20.37 -3.86
N THR A 122 5.96 -19.34 -4.49
CA THR A 122 7.42 -19.12 -4.40
C THR A 122 7.83 -18.80 -2.96
N LYS A 123 7.04 -17.99 -2.28
CA LYS A 123 7.28 -17.60 -0.90
C LYS A 123 7.11 -18.76 0.08
N LEU A 124 6.20 -19.70 -0.17
CA LEU A 124 6.02 -20.87 0.68
C LEU A 124 7.32 -21.69 0.78
N SER A 125 8.03 -21.84 -0.33
CA SER A 125 9.34 -22.51 -0.34
C SER A 125 10.36 -21.78 0.52
N GLU A 126 10.48 -20.46 0.35
CA GLU A 126 11.39 -19.62 1.15
C GLU A 126 11.04 -19.64 2.65
N ASP A 127 9.75 -19.57 2.98
CA ASP A 127 9.28 -19.61 4.38
C ASP A 127 9.57 -20.98 5.02
N MET A 128 9.45 -22.07 4.26
CA MET A 128 9.82 -23.43 4.72
C MET A 128 11.32 -23.56 4.94
N ASP A 129 12.15 -22.98 4.09
CA ASP A 129 13.60 -22.94 4.29
C ASP A 129 13.99 -22.16 5.56
N ILE A 130 13.35 -21.01 5.78
CA ILE A 130 13.53 -20.21 7.01
C ILE A 130 13.10 -21.00 8.24
N PHE A 131 11.97 -21.70 8.16
CA PHE A 131 11.47 -22.55 9.26
C PHE A 131 12.43 -23.71 9.56
N ALA A 132 12.87 -24.43 8.53
CA ALA A 132 13.84 -25.51 8.67
C ALA A 132 15.14 -25.04 9.33
N ASN A 133 15.68 -23.89 8.89
CA ASN A 133 16.87 -23.29 9.49
C ASN A 133 16.67 -22.92 10.97
N LYS A 134 15.50 -22.38 11.34
CA LYS A 134 15.18 -22.08 12.74
C LYS A 134 15.05 -23.34 13.61
N LEU A 135 14.53 -24.43 13.06
CA LEU A 135 14.48 -25.72 13.77
C LEU A 135 15.87 -26.30 13.97
N ASN A 136 16.67 -26.30 12.93
CA ASN A 136 18.04 -26.85 12.98
C ASN A 136 18.98 -26.08 13.91
N ASN A 137 18.76 -24.76 14.06
CA ASN A 137 19.54 -23.88 14.95
C ASN A 137 19.05 -23.90 16.41
N ARG A 138 17.90 -24.52 16.71
CA ARG A 138 17.53 -24.84 18.08
C ARG A 138 18.30 -26.07 18.48
N LYS A 139 19.53 -25.89 19.05
CA LYS A 139 20.18 -26.94 19.83
C LYS A 139 19.23 -27.33 20.98
N ILE A 140 18.69 -28.53 20.91
CA ILE A 140 18.01 -29.22 22.01
C ILE A 140 19.02 -29.43 23.13
#